data_b994fec45c8ce859020f6d6cb5142278
#
_entry.id   b994fec45c8ce859020f6d6cb5142278
#
_cell.length_a   1.000
_cell.length_b   1.000
_cell.length_c   1.000
_cell.angle_alpha   90.00
_cell.angle_beta   90.00
_cell.angle_gamma   90.00
#
_symmetry.space_group_name_H-M   'P 1'
#
loop_
_entity.id
_entity.type
_entity.pdbx_description
1 polymer ?
#
loop_
_entity_poly.entity_id
_entity_poly.type
_entity_poly.pdbx_seq_one_letter_code
_entity_poly.pdbx_strand_id
1 'polypeptide(L)'
;MPYFSRNPSFNLFYLDEGPRTASHTVLLITGLSCEMHDWSWQVPFLLSHNLRVISIDSRGQGKSSAPAPDPKIRTWPGVKKSADAEVIDYYPQSTAEDMLAMLSHLGITKNLIVISHSLGEAAGYYIATTRPDLVIASIGVDPIHAFPNAVRERDTYLFNDPEAQDKIIPTLIEFFGTYCYSPECPAWQKTWHLRRMAQFDKAVMYALCWGGWGDAESLGRQENAVKAFAGKLKCPRLTLGSNDWYVGTDRDHLPKGDEALDEIVVIEGKGHWFHQLESEEFNGHLERWFQKIGVLPAVEAGAAS
;
A
#
# COMPACT_ATOMS: atom_id res chain seq x y z
N MET A 1 1.80 -22.63 10.36
CA MET A 1 2.24 -21.23 10.48
C MET A 1 1.67 -20.48 9.30
N PRO A 2 1.34 -19.20 9.43
CA PRO A 2 0.65 -18.43 8.39
C PRO A 2 1.62 -17.99 7.29
N TYR A 3 2.11 -18.93 6.53
CA TYR A 3 2.94 -18.68 5.35
C TYR A 3 2.27 -19.25 4.11
N PHE A 4 2.20 -18.43 3.06
CA PHE A 4 1.84 -18.83 1.71
C PHE A 4 3.11 -18.99 0.87
N SER A 5 3.36 -20.20 0.36
CA SER A 5 4.49 -20.45 -0.53
C SER A 5 4.14 -20.04 -1.95
N ARG A 6 4.77 -18.99 -2.45
CA ARG A 6 4.63 -18.53 -3.83
C ARG A 6 5.40 -19.44 -4.80
N ASN A 7 6.59 -19.86 -4.36
CA ASN A 7 7.44 -20.87 -4.96
C ASN A 7 8.34 -21.48 -3.87
N PRO A 8 9.14 -22.51 -4.13
CA PRO A 8 9.97 -23.14 -3.11
C PRO A 8 10.93 -22.20 -2.37
N SER A 9 11.31 -21.09 -2.98
CA SER A 9 12.29 -20.12 -2.43
C SER A 9 11.64 -18.87 -1.85
N PHE A 10 10.31 -18.71 -1.96
CA PHE A 10 9.65 -17.47 -1.63
C PHE A 10 8.32 -17.71 -0.90
N ASN A 11 8.27 -17.25 0.34
CA ASN A 11 7.09 -17.35 1.20
C ASN A 11 6.62 -15.97 1.64
N LEU A 12 5.32 -15.75 1.58
CA LEU A 12 4.65 -14.58 2.15
C LEU A 12 4.11 -14.91 3.53
N PHE A 13 4.40 -14.05 4.49
CA PHE A 13 3.79 -14.11 5.81
C PHE A 13 2.48 -13.32 5.80
N TYR A 14 1.41 -13.93 6.32
CA TYR A 14 0.11 -13.28 6.43
C TYR A 14 -0.62 -13.70 7.70
N LEU A 15 -1.56 -12.90 8.14
CA LEU A 15 -2.58 -13.27 9.13
C LEU A 15 -3.94 -13.22 8.46
N ASP A 16 -4.82 -14.12 8.88
CA ASP A 16 -6.17 -14.27 8.36
C ASP A 16 -7.10 -14.38 9.56
N GLU A 17 -7.71 -13.27 9.90
CA GLU A 17 -8.46 -13.07 11.13
C GLU A 17 -9.92 -12.76 10.84
N GLY A 18 -10.79 -13.01 11.85
CA GLY A 18 -12.22 -12.82 11.72
C GLY A 18 -12.96 -14.01 11.08
N PRO A 19 -14.28 -13.87 10.91
CA PRO A 19 -15.13 -14.97 10.43
C PRO A 19 -14.85 -15.33 8.97
N ARG A 20 -14.63 -16.61 8.69
CA ARG A 20 -14.52 -17.10 7.30
C ARG A 20 -15.81 -16.94 6.51
N THR A 21 -16.92 -16.76 7.20
CA THR A 21 -18.25 -16.53 6.63
C THR A 21 -18.62 -15.06 6.53
N ALA A 22 -17.69 -14.14 6.82
CA ALA A 22 -17.90 -12.70 6.67
C ALA A 22 -18.36 -12.36 5.25
N SER A 23 -19.27 -11.41 5.12
CA SER A 23 -19.76 -10.94 3.81
C SER A 23 -18.69 -10.27 2.99
N HIS A 24 -17.71 -9.67 3.66
CA HIS A 24 -16.61 -8.91 3.04
C HIS A 24 -15.27 -9.31 3.65
N THR A 25 -14.24 -9.28 2.81
CA THR A 25 -12.84 -9.47 3.22
C THR A 25 -12.06 -8.18 2.98
N VAL A 26 -11.26 -7.78 3.96
CA VAL A 26 -10.35 -6.63 3.84
C VAL A 26 -8.93 -7.15 3.65
N LEU A 27 -8.22 -6.67 2.63
CA LEU A 27 -6.79 -6.85 2.42
C LEU A 27 -6.07 -5.58 2.85
N LEU A 28 -5.13 -5.71 3.79
CA LEU A 28 -4.31 -4.61 4.28
C LEU A 28 -2.90 -4.67 3.67
N ILE A 29 -2.55 -3.65 2.87
CA ILE A 29 -1.27 -3.56 2.16
C ILE A 29 -0.44 -2.42 2.74
N THR A 30 0.79 -2.71 3.12
CA THR A 30 1.69 -1.76 3.78
C THR A 30 2.59 -1.02 2.80
N GLY A 31 3.12 0.12 3.24
CA GLY A 31 4.09 0.93 2.50
C GLY A 31 5.53 0.41 2.52
N LEU A 32 6.45 1.25 2.04
CA LEU A 32 7.89 0.96 2.08
C LEU A 32 8.40 0.88 3.51
N SER A 33 9.23 -0.11 3.80
CA SER A 33 9.79 -0.41 5.12
C SER A 33 8.76 -0.69 6.21
N CYS A 34 7.51 -0.88 5.84
CA CYS A 34 6.40 -1.20 6.72
C CYS A 34 6.20 -2.72 6.85
N GLU A 35 5.45 -3.12 7.86
CA GLU A 35 5.03 -4.50 8.10
C GLU A 35 3.54 -4.53 8.46
N MET A 36 2.92 -5.70 8.49
CA MET A 36 1.47 -5.81 8.76
C MET A 36 1.03 -5.14 10.06
N HIS A 37 1.93 -5.03 11.06
CA HIS A 37 1.63 -4.38 12.34
C HIS A 37 1.48 -2.86 12.24
N ASP A 38 1.81 -2.25 11.11
CA ASP A 38 1.46 -0.86 10.85
C ASP A 38 -0.07 -0.64 10.82
N TRP A 39 -0.85 -1.72 10.66
CA TRP A 39 -2.31 -1.74 10.72
C TRP A 39 -2.89 -2.18 12.07
N SER A 40 -2.08 -2.24 13.13
CA SER A 40 -2.51 -2.76 14.45
C SER A 40 -3.69 -2.00 15.06
N TRP A 41 -3.92 -0.76 14.69
CA TRP A 41 -5.07 0.04 15.15
C TRP A 41 -6.33 -0.15 14.29
N GLN A 42 -6.17 -0.59 13.04
CA GLN A 42 -7.28 -0.84 12.12
C GLN A 42 -7.82 -2.26 12.24
N VAL A 43 -6.95 -3.25 12.51
CA VAL A 43 -7.36 -4.65 12.60
C VAL A 43 -8.47 -4.88 13.65
N PRO A 44 -8.33 -4.42 14.92
CA PRO A 44 -9.40 -4.58 15.91
C PRO A 44 -10.71 -3.90 15.50
N PHE A 45 -10.62 -2.72 14.91
CA PHE A 45 -11.78 -1.98 14.39
C PHE A 45 -12.49 -2.78 13.30
N LEU A 46 -11.79 -3.28 12.30
CA LEU A 46 -12.37 -4.07 11.21
C LEU A 46 -13.00 -5.38 11.71
N LEU A 47 -12.34 -6.06 12.66
CA LEU A 47 -12.86 -7.27 13.30
C LEU A 47 -14.12 -7.01 14.11
N SER A 48 -14.23 -5.87 14.80
CA SER A 48 -15.42 -5.47 15.56
C SER A 48 -16.65 -5.29 14.68
N HIS A 49 -16.44 -4.99 13.40
CA HIS A 49 -17.48 -4.89 12.38
C HIS A 49 -17.74 -6.22 11.63
N ASN A 50 -17.29 -7.34 12.18
CA ASN A 50 -17.49 -8.67 11.62
C ASN A 50 -16.94 -8.85 10.19
N LEU A 51 -15.87 -8.12 9.85
CA LEU A 51 -15.15 -8.27 8.59
C LEU A 51 -14.06 -9.36 8.74
N ARG A 52 -13.76 -10.08 7.66
CA ARG A 52 -12.56 -10.92 7.57
C ARG A 52 -11.37 -10.03 7.19
N VAL A 53 -10.27 -10.14 7.88
CA VAL A 53 -9.09 -9.29 7.68
C VAL A 53 -7.89 -10.14 7.27
N ILE A 54 -7.31 -9.83 6.15
CA ILE A 54 -6.06 -10.39 5.67
C ILE A 54 -4.98 -9.31 5.79
N SER A 55 -4.09 -9.49 6.74
CA SER A 55 -2.89 -8.66 6.90
C SER A 55 -1.69 -9.38 6.32
N ILE A 56 -0.91 -8.71 5.49
CA ILE A 56 0.20 -9.34 4.78
C ILE A 56 1.48 -8.50 4.91
N ASP A 57 2.59 -9.19 5.14
CA ASP A 57 3.91 -8.63 4.89
C ASP A 57 4.24 -8.78 3.41
N SER A 58 4.41 -7.67 2.71
CA SER A 58 4.78 -7.67 1.29
C SER A 58 6.14 -8.33 1.07
N ARG A 59 6.41 -8.77 -0.18
CA ARG A 59 7.72 -9.33 -0.53
C ARG A 59 8.86 -8.41 -0.06
N GLY A 60 9.88 -8.98 0.57
CA GLY A 60 11.03 -8.24 1.08
C GLY A 60 10.80 -7.48 2.37
N GLN A 61 9.61 -7.52 2.94
CA GLN A 61 9.26 -6.77 4.15
C GLN A 61 8.78 -7.69 5.29
N GLY A 62 8.89 -7.23 6.52
CA GLY A 62 8.44 -7.94 7.71
C GLY A 62 9.00 -9.35 7.83
N LYS A 63 8.12 -10.34 7.94
CA LYS A 63 8.46 -11.77 8.03
C LYS A 63 8.38 -12.51 6.68
N SER A 64 7.98 -11.83 5.62
CA SER A 64 8.02 -12.41 4.27
C SER A 64 9.44 -12.59 3.79
N SER A 65 9.66 -13.56 2.88
CA SER A 65 10.97 -13.78 2.27
C SER A 65 11.48 -12.52 1.57
N ALA A 66 12.77 -12.27 1.71
CA ALA A 66 13.50 -11.17 1.10
C ALA A 66 14.64 -11.72 0.21
N PRO A 67 14.33 -12.50 -0.86
CA PRO A 67 15.36 -13.05 -1.72
C PRO A 67 16.12 -11.93 -2.44
N ALA A 68 17.40 -12.17 -2.71
CA ALA A 68 18.20 -11.21 -3.46
C ALA A 68 17.53 -10.90 -4.81
N PRO A 69 17.39 -9.60 -5.17
CA PRO A 69 16.82 -9.23 -6.46
C PRO A 69 17.70 -9.74 -7.60
N ASP A 70 17.08 -10.06 -8.74
CA ASP A 70 17.81 -10.47 -9.93
C ASP A 70 18.78 -9.34 -10.34
N PRO A 71 20.08 -9.61 -10.48
CA PRO A 71 21.07 -8.60 -10.87
C PRO A 71 20.76 -7.90 -12.20
N LYS A 72 20.02 -8.55 -13.09
CA LYS A 72 19.62 -7.97 -14.38
C LYS A 72 18.64 -6.81 -14.23
N ILE A 73 17.89 -6.76 -13.13
CA ILE A 73 16.92 -5.68 -12.84
C ILE A 73 17.63 -4.35 -12.60
N ARG A 74 18.91 -4.36 -12.18
CA ARG A 74 19.73 -3.16 -11.93
C ARG A 74 20.14 -2.38 -13.18
N THR A 75 20.07 -2.97 -14.36
CA THR A 75 20.73 -2.44 -15.56
C THR A 75 19.78 -2.16 -16.71
N TRP A 76 18.46 -2.34 -16.52
CA TRP A 76 17.53 -2.32 -17.64
C TRP A 76 16.34 -1.38 -17.43
N PRO A 77 16.36 -0.22 -18.09
CA PRO A 77 15.12 0.44 -18.45
C PRO A 77 14.34 -0.50 -19.40
N GLY A 78 13.17 -0.96 -18.97
CA GLY A 78 12.26 -1.75 -19.79
C GLY A 78 12.30 -3.27 -19.62
N VAL A 79 12.86 -3.82 -18.54
CA VAL A 79 12.59 -5.21 -18.16
C VAL A 79 11.08 -5.35 -17.91
N LYS A 80 10.42 -6.14 -18.73
CA LYS A 80 9.03 -6.49 -18.51
C LYS A 80 8.91 -7.10 -17.13
N LYS A 81 8.14 -6.45 -16.28
CA LYS A 81 7.67 -6.97 -15.01
C LYS A 81 7.07 -8.34 -15.27
N SER A 82 7.72 -9.37 -14.78
CA SER A 82 7.35 -10.71 -15.12
C SER A 82 6.27 -11.18 -14.17
N ALA A 83 5.14 -11.62 -14.70
CA ALA A 83 4.22 -12.49 -13.96
C ALA A 83 4.87 -13.85 -13.61
N ASP A 84 6.10 -14.07 -14.08
CA ASP A 84 6.88 -15.24 -13.81
C ASP A 84 7.41 -15.21 -12.36
N ALA A 85 6.92 -16.16 -11.57
CA ALA A 85 7.28 -16.28 -10.16
C ALA A 85 8.77 -16.65 -9.93
N GLU A 86 9.51 -16.99 -10.97
CA GLU A 86 10.94 -17.28 -10.90
C GLU A 86 11.81 -16.02 -10.96
N VAL A 87 11.27 -14.91 -11.46
CA VAL A 87 11.99 -13.63 -11.49
C VAL A 87 11.80 -12.90 -10.16
N ILE A 88 12.89 -12.68 -9.46
CA ILE A 88 12.86 -11.93 -8.19
C ILE A 88 13.04 -10.45 -8.48
N ASP A 89 11.93 -9.75 -8.57
CA ASP A 89 11.84 -8.31 -8.61
C ASP A 89 11.03 -7.76 -7.43
N TYR A 90 10.98 -6.43 -7.29
CA TYR A 90 10.28 -5.73 -6.21
C TYR A 90 9.34 -4.63 -6.73
N TYR A 91 8.80 -4.82 -7.91
CA TYR A 91 7.79 -3.91 -8.46
C TYR A 91 6.44 -4.08 -7.76
N PRO A 92 5.65 -3.00 -7.64
CA PRO A 92 4.30 -3.08 -7.10
C PRO A 92 3.40 -4.11 -7.79
N GLN A 93 3.55 -4.29 -9.10
CA GLN A 93 2.80 -5.30 -9.85
C GLN A 93 3.12 -6.72 -9.39
N SER A 94 4.39 -7.04 -9.17
CA SER A 94 4.81 -8.36 -8.69
C SER A 94 4.33 -8.61 -7.26
N THR A 95 4.33 -7.56 -6.42
CA THR A 95 3.73 -7.61 -5.09
C THR A 95 2.23 -7.88 -5.16
N ALA A 96 1.52 -7.23 -6.09
CA ALA A 96 0.09 -7.47 -6.31
C ALA A 96 -0.21 -8.90 -6.78
N GLU A 97 0.59 -9.43 -7.69
CA GLU A 97 0.44 -10.82 -8.18
C GLU A 97 0.66 -11.86 -7.08
N ASP A 98 1.59 -11.60 -6.15
CA ASP A 98 1.75 -12.45 -4.97
C ASP A 98 0.49 -12.46 -4.10
N MET A 99 -0.07 -11.29 -3.87
CA MET A 99 -1.29 -11.13 -3.07
C MET A 99 -2.48 -11.81 -3.74
N LEU A 100 -2.64 -11.64 -5.06
CA LEU A 100 -3.70 -12.31 -5.82
C LEU A 100 -3.57 -13.84 -5.77
N ALA A 101 -2.36 -14.37 -5.86
CA ALA A 101 -2.12 -15.80 -5.73
C ALA A 101 -2.46 -16.31 -4.31
N MET A 102 -2.11 -15.55 -3.27
CA MET A 102 -2.46 -15.86 -1.88
C MET A 102 -3.98 -15.80 -1.66
N LEU A 103 -4.65 -14.75 -2.14
CA LEU A 103 -6.11 -14.63 -2.05
C LEU A 103 -6.82 -15.80 -2.72
N SER A 104 -6.35 -16.21 -3.90
CA SER A 104 -6.85 -17.42 -4.60
C SER A 104 -6.65 -18.69 -3.76
N HIS A 105 -5.47 -18.87 -3.15
CA HIS A 105 -5.19 -19.97 -2.23
C HIS A 105 -6.14 -20.00 -1.02
N LEU A 106 -6.51 -18.82 -0.51
CA LEU A 106 -7.46 -18.68 0.59
C LEU A 106 -8.94 -18.81 0.16
N GLY A 107 -9.20 -19.02 -1.11
CA GLY A 107 -10.55 -19.12 -1.68
C GLY A 107 -11.32 -17.79 -1.70
N ILE A 108 -10.61 -16.65 -1.65
CA ILE A 108 -11.23 -15.33 -1.68
C ILE A 108 -11.39 -14.93 -3.15
N THR A 109 -12.61 -14.93 -3.64
CA THR A 109 -12.96 -14.75 -5.06
C THR A 109 -13.88 -13.57 -5.35
N LYS A 110 -14.38 -12.89 -4.33
CA LYS A 110 -15.29 -11.74 -4.44
C LYS A 110 -15.34 -10.93 -3.15
N ASN A 111 -15.98 -9.77 -3.19
CA ASN A 111 -16.27 -8.90 -2.05
C ASN A 111 -15.00 -8.50 -1.28
N LEU A 112 -13.92 -8.26 -2.01
CA LEU A 112 -12.65 -7.78 -1.44
C LEU A 112 -12.67 -6.26 -1.33
N ILE A 113 -12.28 -5.78 -0.17
CA ILE A 113 -11.96 -4.38 0.10
C ILE A 113 -10.44 -4.30 0.21
N VAL A 114 -9.81 -3.40 -0.53
CA VAL A 114 -8.36 -3.19 -0.47
C VAL A 114 -8.09 -1.89 0.27
N ILE A 115 -7.30 -1.96 1.35
CA ILE A 115 -6.78 -0.79 2.07
C ILE A 115 -5.25 -0.82 1.93
N SER A 116 -4.69 0.24 1.38
CA SER A 116 -3.27 0.28 1.04
C SER A 116 -2.62 1.61 1.41
N HIS A 117 -1.38 1.56 1.90
CA HIS A 117 -0.62 2.72 2.34
C HIS A 117 0.61 2.94 1.47
N SER A 118 0.85 4.20 1.09
CA SER A 118 2.11 4.64 0.48
C SER A 118 2.49 3.81 -0.77
N LEU A 119 3.67 3.16 -0.78
CA LEU A 119 4.12 2.27 -1.85
C LEU A 119 3.13 1.14 -2.12
N GLY A 120 2.46 0.65 -1.08
CA GLY A 120 1.44 -0.40 -1.20
C GLY A 120 0.25 0.00 -2.07
N GLU A 121 -0.03 1.30 -2.20
CA GLU A 121 -1.15 1.80 -3.02
C GLU A 121 -0.98 1.45 -4.49
N ALA A 122 0.23 1.49 -5.03
CA ALA A 122 0.46 1.08 -6.40
C ALA A 122 0.12 -0.40 -6.65
N ALA A 123 0.30 -1.27 -5.65
CA ALA A 123 -0.13 -2.66 -5.70
C ALA A 123 -1.66 -2.77 -5.50
N GLY A 124 -2.23 -2.00 -4.56
CA GLY A 124 -3.68 -1.95 -4.31
C GLY A 124 -4.47 -1.53 -5.54
N TYR A 125 -4.06 -0.45 -6.20
CA TYR A 125 -4.66 0.00 -7.46
C TYR A 125 -4.49 -1.02 -8.59
N TYR A 126 -3.33 -1.67 -8.67
CA TYR A 126 -3.13 -2.73 -9.65
C TYR A 126 -4.13 -3.88 -9.44
N ILE A 127 -4.34 -4.33 -8.21
CA ILE A 127 -5.34 -5.36 -7.87
C ILE A 127 -6.74 -4.88 -8.25
N ALA A 128 -7.15 -3.68 -7.82
CA ALA A 128 -8.48 -3.16 -8.04
C ALA A 128 -8.81 -2.95 -9.54
N THR A 129 -7.82 -2.56 -10.34
CA THR A 129 -8.02 -2.31 -11.78
C THR A 129 -7.90 -3.56 -12.65
N THR A 130 -7.15 -4.57 -12.21
CA THR A 130 -7.00 -5.84 -12.96
C THR A 130 -8.02 -6.90 -12.55
N ARG A 131 -8.60 -6.78 -11.34
CA ARG A 131 -9.60 -7.71 -10.80
C ARG A 131 -10.87 -7.00 -10.31
N PRO A 132 -11.57 -6.29 -11.21
CA PRO A 132 -12.83 -5.62 -10.87
C PRO A 132 -13.96 -6.59 -10.49
N ASP A 133 -13.80 -7.88 -10.81
CA ASP A 133 -14.68 -8.97 -10.38
C ASP A 133 -14.50 -9.33 -8.90
N LEU A 134 -13.32 -9.08 -8.35
CA LEU A 134 -12.94 -9.40 -6.98
C LEU A 134 -13.14 -8.20 -6.04
N VAL A 135 -12.73 -7.00 -6.47
CA VAL A 135 -12.62 -5.81 -5.63
C VAL A 135 -13.89 -4.96 -5.69
N ILE A 136 -14.50 -4.71 -4.54
CA ILE A 136 -15.72 -3.90 -4.41
C ILE A 136 -15.45 -2.49 -3.87
N ALA A 137 -14.28 -2.25 -3.27
CA ALA A 137 -13.89 -0.95 -2.72
C ALA A 137 -12.36 -0.84 -2.63
N SER A 138 -11.80 0.36 -2.90
CA SER A 138 -10.38 0.67 -2.80
C SER A 138 -10.15 1.87 -1.90
N ILE A 139 -9.29 1.72 -0.90
CA ILE A 139 -8.92 2.78 0.04
C ILE A 139 -7.41 3.02 -0.05
N GLY A 140 -7.03 4.22 -0.44
CA GLY A 140 -5.65 4.69 -0.52
C GLY A 140 -5.28 5.61 0.64
N VAL A 141 -4.11 5.40 1.23
CA VAL A 141 -3.58 6.18 2.33
C VAL A 141 -2.22 6.74 1.94
N ASP A 142 -2.11 8.05 1.78
CA ASP A 142 -0.89 8.74 1.30
C ASP A 142 -0.26 8.06 0.07
N PRO A 143 -0.95 8.01 -1.07
CA PRO A 143 -0.53 7.26 -2.26
C PRO A 143 0.87 7.61 -2.77
N ILE A 144 1.68 6.59 -3.11
CA ILE A 144 3.04 6.78 -3.66
C ILE A 144 3.05 7.55 -4.98
N HIS A 145 2.00 7.43 -5.78
CA HIS A 145 1.86 8.05 -7.10
C HIS A 145 1.46 9.55 -7.05
N ALA A 146 1.55 10.17 -5.89
CA ALA A 146 1.34 11.60 -5.74
C ALA A 146 2.41 12.45 -6.44
N PHE A 147 3.58 11.89 -6.72
CA PHE A 147 4.75 12.63 -7.21
C PHE A 147 4.88 12.58 -8.72
N PRO A 148 4.89 13.74 -9.42
CA PRO A 148 5.13 13.84 -10.86
C PRO A 148 6.46 13.20 -11.28
N ASN A 149 6.56 12.73 -12.53
CA ASN A 149 7.77 12.13 -13.07
C ASN A 149 8.98 13.06 -12.96
N ALA A 150 8.80 14.37 -13.20
CA ALA A 150 9.87 15.34 -13.08
C ALA A 150 10.48 15.42 -11.66
N VAL A 151 9.65 15.25 -10.62
CA VAL A 151 10.13 15.18 -9.23
C VAL A 151 10.89 13.87 -9.00
N ARG A 152 10.33 12.75 -9.46
CA ARG A 152 10.97 11.44 -9.35
C ARG A 152 12.29 11.33 -10.11
N GLU A 153 12.39 11.96 -11.28
CA GLU A 153 13.65 12.02 -12.04
C GLU A 153 14.74 12.76 -11.27
N ARG A 154 14.40 13.85 -10.58
CA ARG A 154 15.35 14.52 -9.70
C ARG A 154 15.83 13.60 -8.58
N ASP A 155 14.94 12.76 -8.03
CA ASP A 155 15.27 11.85 -6.93
C ASP A 155 16.02 10.60 -7.44
N THR A 156 15.99 10.30 -8.75
CA THR A 156 16.67 9.13 -9.33
C THR A 156 18.19 9.26 -9.40
N TYR A 157 18.77 10.43 -9.09
CA TYR A 157 20.22 10.57 -8.96
C TYR A 157 20.83 9.52 -8.02
N LEU A 158 20.07 9.10 -7.00
CA LEU A 158 20.48 8.05 -6.08
C LEU A 158 20.76 6.72 -6.79
N PHE A 159 20.04 6.42 -7.86
CA PHE A 159 20.18 5.15 -8.58
C PHE A 159 21.29 5.19 -9.65
N ASN A 160 21.76 6.36 -10.00
CA ASN A 160 22.87 6.55 -10.93
C ASN A 160 24.25 6.50 -10.25
N ASP A 161 24.28 6.55 -8.91
CA ASP A 161 25.50 6.41 -8.13
C ASP A 161 25.88 4.92 -8.01
N PRO A 162 27.12 4.50 -8.33
CA PRO A 162 27.60 3.14 -8.13
C PRO A 162 27.46 2.65 -6.68
N GLU A 163 27.50 3.58 -5.72
CA GLU A 163 27.36 3.33 -4.28
C GLU A 163 25.89 3.48 -3.79
N ALA A 164 24.93 3.70 -4.68
CA ALA A 164 23.53 3.99 -4.33
C ALA A 164 22.94 2.93 -3.39
N GLN A 165 23.26 1.65 -3.61
CA GLN A 165 22.80 0.57 -2.77
C GLN A 165 23.29 0.69 -1.32
N ASP A 166 24.51 1.17 -1.10
CA ASP A 166 25.06 1.35 0.25
C ASP A 166 24.50 2.61 0.93
N LYS A 167 24.09 3.59 0.15
CA LYS A 167 23.56 4.88 0.62
C LYS A 167 22.05 4.88 0.80
N ILE A 168 21.31 3.92 0.23
CA ILE A 168 19.83 3.98 0.17
C ILE A 168 19.19 4.02 1.56
N ILE A 169 19.61 3.17 2.49
CA ILE A 169 19.02 3.14 3.83
C ILE A 169 19.31 4.41 4.63
N PRO A 170 20.56 4.90 4.75
CA PRO A 170 20.84 6.18 5.39
C PRO A 170 20.03 7.33 4.80
N THR A 171 19.94 7.42 3.47
CA THR A 171 19.19 8.47 2.79
C THR A 171 17.68 8.40 3.09
N LEU A 172 17.11 7.21 3.12
CA LEU A 172 15.69 7.04 3.47
C LEU A 172 15.43 7.37 4.94
N ILE A 173 16.32 6.98 5.86
CA ILE A 173 16.22 7.35 7.28
C ILE A 173 16.19 8.87 7.45
N GLU A 174 17.08 9.58 6.77
CA GLU A 174 17.12 11.05 6.78
C GLU A 174 15.84 11.65 6.17
N PHE A 175 15.42 11.15 5.00
CA PHE A 175 14.21 11.62 4.32
C PHE A 175 12.96 11.41 5.19
N PHE A 176 12.73 10.20 5.68
CA PHE A 176 11.57 9.91 6.53
C PHE A 176 11.64 10.68 7.84
N GLY A 177 12.82 10.75 8.46
CA GLY A 177 13.02 11.50 9.70
C GLY A 177 12.70 12.99 9.56
N THR A 178 12.94 13.55 8.38
CA THR A 178 12.76 14.99 8.11
C THR A 178 11.34 15.33 7.65
N TYR A 179 10.74 14.51 6.78
CA TYR A 179 9.55 14.92 6.02
C TYR A 179 8.28 14.12 6.34
N CYS A 180 8.40 12.93 6.93
CA CYS A 180 7.26 12.02 7.04
C CYS A 180 6.59 12.00 8.40
N TYR A 181 7.16 12.65 9.42
CA TYR A 181 6.58 12.72 10.75
C TYR A 181 6.05 14.11 11.08
N SER A 182 4.90 14.15 11.74
CA SER A 182 4.42 15.38 12.36
C SER A 182 5.25 15.74 13.61
N PRO A 183 5.22 17.00 14.06
CA PRO A 183 5.82 17.40 15.33
C PRO A 183 5.24 16.63 16.53
N GLU A 184 3.98 16.20 16.44
CA GLU A 184 3.25 15.49 17.50
C GLU A 184 3.59 13.99 17.53
N CYS A 185 4.27 13.47 16.51
CA CYS A 185 4.61 12.05 16.43
C CYS A 185 5.50 11.65 17.61
N PRO A 186 5.08 10.69 18.45
CA PRO A 186 5.83 10.30 19.62
C PRO A 186 7.19 9.66 19.26
N ALA A 187 8.18 9.91 20.10
CA ALA A 187 9.55 9.45 19.85
C ALA A 187 9.67 7.93 19.70
N TRP A 188 8.81 7.16 20.40
CA TRP A 188 8.82 5.69 20.30
C TRP A 188 8.39 5.23 18.88
N GLN A 189 7.42 5.90 18.25
CA GLN A 189 6.95 5.56 16.91
C GLN A 189 8.03 5.85 15.87
N LYS A 190 8.66 7.03 15.94
CA LYS A 190 9.82 7.36 15.09
C LYS A 190 10.95 6.33 15.27
N THR A 191 11.27 6.00 16.50
CA THR A 191 12.32 5.02 16.84
C THR A 191 11.96 3.64 16.27
N TRP A 192 10.72 3.19 16.40
CA TRP A 192 10.25 1.92 15.88
C TRP A 192 10.42 1.85 14.36
N HIS A 193 9.90 2.83 13.63
CA HIS A 193 9.96 2.85 12.17
C HIS A 193 11.41 2.94 11.65
N LEU A 194 12.21 3.86 12.20
CA LEU A 194 13.57 4.07 11.72
C LEU A 194 14.49 2.89 12.07
N ARG A 195 14.32 2.25 13.24
CA ARG A 195 15.06 1.02 13.59
C ARG A 195 14.72 -0.12 12.65
N ARG A 196 13.46 -0.31 12.32
CA ARG A 196 13.03 -1.32 11.36
C ARG A 196 13.67 -1.07 9.99
N MET A 197 13.64 0.16 9.53
CA MET A 197 14.27 0.55 8.25
C MET A 197 15.78 0.28 8.26
N ALA A 198 16.47 0.59 9.36
CA ALA A 198 17.91 0.37 9.49
C ALA A 198 18.31 -1.12 9.46
N GLN A 199 17.38 -2.04 9.66
CA GLN A 199 17.61 -3.49 9.66
C GLN A 199 17.34 -4.16 8.30
N PHE A 200 16.87 -3.41 7.31
CA PHE A 200 16.62 -3.96 5.97
C PHE A 200 17.91 -4.41 5.29
N ASP A 201 17.78 -5.47 4.48
CA ASP A 201 18.81 -5.77 3.49
C ASP A 201 18.87 -4.62 2.46
N LYS A 202 20.06 -4.09 2.26
CA LYS A 202 20.26 -2.92 1.40
C LYS A 202 19.94 -3.18 -0.08
N ALA A 203 20.17 -4.41 -0.56
CA ALA A 203 19.86 -4.75 -1.95
C ALA A 203 18.35 -4.86 -2.17
N VAL A 204 17.64 -5.41 -1.18
CA VAL A 204 16.17 -5.48 -1.20
C VAL A 204 15.57 -4.08 -1.08
N MET A 205 16.06 -3.24 -0.17
CA MET A 205 15.60 -1.86 -0.04
C MET A 205 15.81 -1.06 -1.33
N TYR A 206 17.00 -1.19 -1.92
CA TYR A 206 17.29 -0.57 -3.22
C TYR A 206 16.30 -1.05 -4.29
N ALA A 207 16.04 -2.34 -4.38
CA ALA A 207 15.13 -2.91 -5.37
C ALA A 207 13.67 -2.48 -5.15
N LEU A 208 13.22 -2.36 -3.89
CA LEU A 208 11.91 -1.81 -3.54
C LEU A 208 11.77 -0.35 -4.01
N CYS A 209 12.78 0.47 -3.76
CA CYS A 209 12.80 1.86 -4.22
C CYS A 209 12.88 1.96 -5.74
N TRP A 210 13.72 1.14 -6.37
CA TRP A 210 13.81 1.07 -7.83
C TRP A 210 12.46 0.72 -8.47
N GLY A 211 11.85 -0.39 -8.03
CA GLY A 211 10.52 -0.82 -8.51
C GLY A 211 9.41 0.16 -8.16
N GLY A 212 9.51 0.83 -7.01
CA GLY A 212 8.55 1.80 -6.53
C GLY A 212 8.53 3.09 -7.36
N TRP A 213 9.70 3.68 -7.65
CA TRP A 213 9.80 4.98 -8.35
C TRP A 213 11.10 5.22 -9.12
N GLY A 214 12.14 4.43 -8.92
CA GLY A 214 13.43 4.60 -9.59
C GLY A 214 13.33 4.32 -11.08
N ASP A 215 12.67 3.25 -11.48
CA ASP A 215 12.43 2.92 -12.88
C ASP A 215 11.52 3.95 -13.54
N ALA A 216 11.85 4.32 -14.79
CA ALA A 216 11.06 5.25 -15.59
C ALA A 216 9.60 4.80 -15.81
N GLU A 217 9.32 3.49 -15.77
CA GLU A 217 7.98 2.91 -15.94
C GLU A 217 7.28 2.55 -14.62
N SER A 218 7.86 2.93 -13.49
CA SER A 218 7.33 2.58 -12.17
C SER A 218 5.95 3.16 -11.92
N LEU A 219 5.06 2.38 -11.31
CA LEU A 219 3.70 2.82 -10.93
C LEU A 219 3.67 3.80 -9.75
N GLY A 220 4.78 3.99 -9.04
CA GLY A 220 4.88 5.05 -8.04
C GLY A 220 5.16 6.43 -8.61
N ARG A 221 5.13 6.59 -9.95
CA ARG A 221 5.23 7.87 -10.65
C ARG A 221 3.85 8.29 -11.16
N GLN A 222 3.49 9.54 -10.95
CA GLN A 222 2.14 10.06 -11.21
C GLN A 222 1.66 9.76 -12.64
N GLU A 223 2.41 10.16 -13.67
CA GLU A 223 1.96 10.02 -15.06
C GLU A 223 1.88 8.55 -15.47
N ASN A 224 2.72 7.68 -14.90
CA ASN A 224 2.65 6.25 -15.16
C ASN A 224 1.42 5.62 -14.49
N ALA A 225 1.13 6.02 -13.23
CA ALA A 225 -0.07 5.60 -12.53
C ALA A 225 -1.34 6.05 -13.27
N VAL A 226 -1.39 7.30 -13.67
CA VAL A 226 -2.51 7.84 -14.47
C VAL A 226 -2.69 7.04 -15.76
N LYS A 227 -1.63 6.81 -16.53
CA LYS A 227 -1.66 6.00 -17.75
C LYS A 227 -2.11 4.55 -17.48
N ALA A 228 -1.68 3.98 -16.35
CA ALA A 228 -2.00 2.60 -16.01
C ALA A 228 -3.44 2.43 -15.51
N PHE A 229 -3.96 3.38 -14.73
CA PHE A 229 -5.16 3.21 -13.92
C PHE A 229 -6.36 4.02 -14.37
N ALA A 230 -6.18 5.14 -15.10
CA ALA A 230 -7.28 6.01 -15.51
C ALA A 230 -8.39 5.26 -16.24
N GLY A 231 -9.62 5.39 -15.72
CA GLY A 231 -10.83 4.77 -16.27
C GLY A 231 -10.93 3.24 -16.08
N LYS A 232 -9.99 2.61 -15.38
CA LYS A 232 -10.00 1.16 -15.13
C LYS A 232 -10.55 0.79 -13.76
N LEU A 233 -10.52 1.68 -12.79
CA LEU A 233 -11.17 1.45 -11.51
C LEU A 233 -12.69 1.37 -11.69
N LYS A 234 -13.30 0.32 -11.17
CA LYS A 234 -14.74 0.02 -11.34
C LYS A 234 -15.49 -0.10 -10.01
N CYS A 235 -14.83 0.24 -8.93
CA CYS A 235 -15.39 0.25 -7.58
C CYS A 235 -15.26 1.64 -6.97
N PRO A 236 -16.04 1.97 -5.93
CA PRO A 236 -15.86 3.17 -5.14
C PRO A 236 -14.45 3.27 -4.56
N ARG A 237 -13.96 4.51 -4.42
CA ARG A 237 -12.65 4.84 -3.90
C ARG A 237 -12.75 5.84 -2.76
N LEU A 238 -11.99 5.57 -1.68
CA LEU A 238 -11.69 6.54 -0.65
C LEU A 238 -10.18 6.82 -0.67
N THR A 239 -9.77 8.08 -0.85
CA THR A 239 -8.38 8.48 -0.73
C THR A 239 -8.22 9.36 0.50
N LEU A 240 -7.34 8.97 1.43
CA LEU A 240 -6.98 9.75 2.60
C LEU A 240 -5.52 10.20 2.47
N GLY A 241 -5.27 11.49 2.69
CA GLY A 241 -3.92 12.05 2.62
C GLY A 241 -3.57 12.89 3.84
N SER A 242 -2.30 12.87 4.23
CA SER A 242 -1.76 13.72 5.30
C SER A 242 -1.63 15.18 4.88
N ASN A 243 -1.79 15.46 3.61
CA ASN A 243 -1.85 16.81 3.03
C ASN A 243 -2.47 16.74 1.63
N ASP A 244 -2.80 17.90 1.08
CA ASP A 244 -3.45 18.04 -0.21
C ASP A 244 -2.65 17.49 -1.39
N TRP A 245 -1.32 17.47 -1.30
CA TRP A 245 -0.47 16.95 -2.34
C TRP A 245 -0.65 15.44 -2.55
N TYR A 246 -0.72 14.64 -1.47
CA TYR A 246 -0.88 13.19 -1.59
C TYR A 246 -2.18 12.78 -2.28
N VAL A 247 -3.23 13.56 -2.13
CA VAL A 247 -4.53 13.27 -2.75
C VAL A 247 -4.71 13.89 -4.14
N GLY A 248 -3.80 14.80 -4.53
CA GLY A 248 -3.93 15.59 -5.75
C GLY A 248 -4.03 14.74 -7.03
N THR A 249 -3.25 13.66 -7.15
CA THR A 249 -3.32 12.78 -8.32
C THR A 249 -4.69 12.12 -8.46
N ASP A 250 -5.24 11.62 -7.37
CA ASP A 250 -6.54 10.95 -7.34
C ASP A 250 -7.67 11.92 -7.62
N ARG A 251 -7.55 13.16 -7.12
CA ARG A 251 -8.55 14.21 -7.33
C ARG A 251 -8.55 14.73 -8.76
N ASP A 252 -7.36 15.03 -9.30
CA ASP A 252 -7.21 15.87 -10.49
C ASP A 252 -6.92 15.07 -11.76
N HIS A 253 -6.40 13.84 -11.63
CA HIS A 253 -5.91 13.06 -12.76
C HIS A 253 -6.51 11.67 -12.90
N LEU A 254 -7.07 11.09 -11.83
CA LEU A 254 -7.71 9.79 -11.87
C LEU A 254 -9.24 9.95 -11.85
N PRO A 255 -9.93 9.58 -12.93
CA PRO A 255 -11.40 9.58 -12.95
C PRO A 255 -11.94 8.75 -11.79
N LYS A 256 -13.07 9.19 -11.25
CA LYS A 256 -13.77 8.46 -10.21
C LYS A 256 -14.21 7.07 -10.68
N GLY A 257 -14.13 6.10 -9.79
CA GLY A 257 -14.71 4.79 -9.98
C GLY A 257 -16.24 4.82 -9.86
N ASP A 258 -16.72 5.65 -8.93
CA ASP A 258 -18.13 5.96 -8.74
C ASP A 258 -18.30 7.44 -8.33
N GLU A 259 -19.01 8.23 -9.12
CA GLU A 259 -19.19 9.67 -8.90
C GLU A 259 -19.86 10.02 -7.58
N ALA A 260 -20.78 9.19 -7.10
CA ALA A 260 -21.55 9.44 -5.88
C ALA A 260 -20.85 8.91 -4.62
N LEU A 261 -20.05 7.87 -4.74
CA LEU A 261 -19.49 7.13 -3.62
C LEU A 261 -18.02 7.42 -3.37
N ASP A 262 -17.27 7.92 -4.38
CA ASP A 262 -15.88 8.30 -4.21
C ASP A 262 -15.74 9.48 -3.25
N GLU A 263 -14.74 9.39 -2.37
CA GLU A 263 -14.39 10.46 -1.43
C GLU A 263 -12.89 10.69 -1.37
N ILE A 264 -12.52 11.94 -1.11
CA ILE A 264 -11.15 12.36 -0.81
C ILE A 264 -11.17 13.13 0.51
N VAL A 265 -10.29 12.73 1.42
CA VAL A 265 -10.17 13.32 2.76
C VAL A 265 -8.72 13.72 2.99
N VAL A 266 -8.51 14.92 3.53
CA VAL A 266 -7.19 15.39 3.95
C VAL A 266 -7.17 15.55 5.47
N ILE A 267 -6.22 14.91 6.14
CA ILE A 267 -5.99 14.96 7.59
C ILE A 267 -4.66 15.69 7.79
N GLU A 268 -4.72 17.02 7.71
CA GLU A 268 -3.54 17.87 7.68
C GLU A 268 -2.69 17.80 8.94
N GLY A 269 -1.37 17.91 8.77
CA GLY A 269 -0.42 18.12 9.86
C GLY A 269 -0.07 16.87 10.67
N LYS A 270 -0.59 15.69 10.30
CA LYS A 270 -0.42 14.45 11.09
C LYS A 270 0.70 13.52 10.58
N GLY A 271 1.31 13.85 9.45
CA GLY A 271 2.42 13.09 8.85
C GLY A 271 1.98 11.79 8.18
N HIS A 272 2.94 11.11 7.56
CA HIS A 272 2.71 9.99 6.64
C HIS A 272 2.06 8.75 7.28
N TRP A 273 2.16 8.59 8.59
CA TRP A 273 1.53 7.48 9.34
C TRP A 273 0.35 7.97 10.20
N PHE A 274 -0.44 8.92 9.70
CA PHE A 274 -1.61 9.46 10.42
C PHE A 274 -2.65 8.39 10.77
N HIS A 275 -2.76 7.33 10.00
CA HIS A 275 -3.62 6.17 10.30
C HIS A 275 -3.23 5.43 11.60
N GLN A 276 -2.00 5.62 12.07
CA GLN A 276 -1.53 5.13 13.36
C GLN A 276 -1.67 6.20 14.44
N LEU A 277 -1.25 7.43 14.13
CA LEU A 277 -1.21 8.54 15.09
C LEU A 277 -2.63 9.01 15.47
N GLU A 278 -3.52 9.11 14.49
CA GLU A 278 -4.92 9.54 14.63
C GLU A 278 -5.86 8.36 14.29
N SER A 279 -5.59 7.21 14.88
CA SER A 279 -6.26 5.97 14.50
C SER A 279 -7.78 6.00 14.72
N GLU A 280 -8.26 6.70 15.73
CA GLU A 280 -9.71 6.86 15.99
C GLU A 280 -10.38 7.70 14.89
N GLU A 281 -9.78 8.84 14.51
CA GLU A 281 -10.26 9.69 13.43
C GLU A 281 -10.23 8.95 12.10
N PHE A 282 -9.11 8.26 11.81
CA PHE A 282 -8.96 7.44 10.61
C PHE A 282 -10.03 6.33 10.54
N ASN A 283 -10.22 5.58 11.61
CA ASN A 283 -11.23 4.53 11.69
C ASN A 283 -12.65 5.11 11.55
N GLY A 284 -12.91 6.30 12.09
CA GLY A 284 -14.17 7.00 11.91
C GLY A 284 -14.45 7.39 10.46
N HIS A 285 -13.42 7.74 9.67
CA HIS A 285 -13.57 7.95 8.23
C HIS A 285 -13.90 6.65 7.50
N LEU A 286 -13.23 5.54 7.85
CA LEU A 286 -13.53 4.22 7.27
C LEU A 286 -14.98 3.82 7.59
N GLU A 287 -15.42 3.98 8.85
CA GLU A 287 -16.77 3.60 9.27
C GLU A 287 -17.85 4.33 8.48
N ARG A 288 -17.76 5.67 8.43
CA ARG A 288 -18.72 6.50 7.67
C ARG A 288 -18.76 6.13 6.20
N TRP A 289 -17.59 5.92 5.60
CA TRP A 289 -17.53 5.57 4.20
C TRP A 289 -18.02 4.15 3.93
N PHE A 290 -17.72 3.18 4.79
CA PHE A 290 -18.27 1.81 4.70
C PHE A 290 -19.80 1.79 4.83
N GLN A 291 -20.38 2.64 5.66
CA GLN A 291 -21.84 2.82 5.73
C GLN A 291 -22.38 3.42 4.43
N LYS A 292 -21.72 4.42 3.88
CA LYS A 292 -22.12 5.07 2.62
C LYS A 292 -22.13 4.10 1.44
N ILE A 293 -21.15 3.21 1.34
CA ILE A 293 -21.06 2.22 0.26
C ILE A 293 -21.80 0.90 0.56
N GLY A 294 -22.49 0.80 1.70
CA GLY A 294 -23.30 -0.37 2.08
C GLY A 294 -22.50 -1.59 2.55
N VAL A 295 -21.24 -1.43 2.92
CA VAL A 295 -20.43 -2.49 3.57
C VAL A 295 -20.84 -2.68 5.02
N LEU A 296 -21.14 -1.58 5.72
CA LEU A 296 -21.69 -1.58 7.08
C LEU A 296 -23.14 -1.08 7.08
N PRO A 297 -23.97 -1.50 8.05
CA PRO A 297 -25.30 -0.95 8.21
C PRO A 297 -25.26 0.57 8.40
N ALA A 298 -26.19 1.28 7.79
CA ALA A 298 -26.38 2.69 8.09
C ALA A 298 -26.75 2.87 9.56
N VAL A 299 -26.23 3.89 10.22
CA VAL A 299 -26.71 4.27 11.55
C VAL A 299 -28.16 4.72 11.40
N GLU A 300 -29.07 4.04 12.08
CA GLU A 300 -30.47 4.49 12.13
C GLU A 300 -30.50 5.88 12.75
N ALA A 301 -30.94 6.86 11.98
CA ALA A 301 -31.17 8.21 12.45
C ALA A 301 -32.39 8.17 13.40
N GLY A 302 -32.13 8.02 14.69
CA GLY A 302 -33.19 8.20 15.64
C GLY A 302 -33.27 7.18 16.75
N ALA A 303 -32.72 7.53 17.88
CA ALA A 303 -33.36 7.46 19.18
C ALA A 303 -32.61 8.41 20.11
N ALA A 304 -32.71 9.70 19.85
CA ALA A 304 -32.54 10.68 20.93
C ALA A 304 -33.77 10.52 21.83
N SER A 305 -33.61 9.77 22.90
CA SER A 305 -34.53 9.73 24.02
C SER A 305 -34.02 10.61 25.15
#